data_8b0ade5caefb3cd1ce6aa502896cb095
#
_entry.id   8b0ade5caefb3cd1ce6aa502896cb095
#
_cell.length_a   1.000
_cell.length_b   1.000
_cell.length_c   1.000
_cell.angle_alpha   90.00
_cell.angle_beta   90.00
_cell.angle_gamma   90.00
#
_symmetry.space_group_name_H-M   'P 1'
#
loop_
_entity.id
_entity.type
_entity.pdbx_description
1 polymer ?
#
loop_
_entity_poly.entity_id
_entity_poly.type
_entity_poly.pdbx_seq_one_letter_code
_entity_poly.pdbx_strand_id
1 'polypeptide(L)' 'FHGVFQIVQQRLVGEKHLKLVLKTECGAAQFDGIAFNVDRELWPNPTVQRADLAYKLEANEFRGRESVQLLISHIAPA' A
#
# COMPACT_ATOMS: atom_id res chain seq x y z
N PHE A 1 9.86 -4.13 7.29
CA PHE A 1 9.96 -4.91 6.05
C PHE A 1 10.11 -4.00 4.84
N HIS A 2 10.67 -4.53 3.79
CA HIS A 2 10.94 -3.81 2.57
C HIS A 2 10.71 -4.74 1.38
N GLY A 3 10.06 -4.24 0.33
CA GLY A 3 9.82 -5.05 -0.86
C GLY A 3 9.15 -4.27 -1.98
N VAL A 4 9.14 -4.87 -3.16
CA VAL A 4 8.49 -4.32 -4.35
C VAL A 4 7.16 -5.03 -4.56
N PHE A 5 6.11 -4.23 -4.76
CA PHE A 5 4.76 -4.72 -4.96
C PHE A 5 4.16 -4.11 -6.21
N GLN A 6 3.25 -4.85 -6.82
CA GLN A 6 2.41 -4.31 -7.90
C GLN A 6 1.26 -3.52 -7.29
N ILE A 7 0.96 -2.36 -7.84
CA ILE A 7 -0.16 -1.54 -7.41
C ILE A 7 -1.37 -1.92 -8.24
N VAL A 8 -2.38 -2.47 -7.59
CA VAL A 8 -3.66 -2.81 -8.23
C VAL A 8 -4.56 -1.60 -8.26
N GLN A 9 -4.62 -0.87 -7.15
CA GLN A 9 -5.45 0.32 -6.99
C GLN A 9 -4.78 1.27 -6.02
N GLN A 10 -4.94 2.56 -6.25
CA GLN A 10 -4.45 3.59 -5.35
C GLN A 10 -5.44 4.75 -5.34
N ARG A 11 -5.67 5.30 -4.15
CA ARG A 11 -6.53 6.48 -4.01
C ARG A 11 -6.14 7.29 -2.78
N LEU A 12 -6.38 8.58 -2.86
CA LEU A 12 -6.17 9.48 -1.74
C LEU A 12 -7.37 9.41 -0.80
N VAL A 13 -7.11 9.22 0.49
CA VAL A 13 -8.12 9.19 1.53
C VAL A 13 -7.84 10.33 2.49
N GLY A 14 -8.84 11.18 2.74
CA GLY A 14 -8.60 12.42 3.46
C GLY A 14 -7.73 13.34 2.63
N GLU A 15 -6.82 14.07 3.28
CA GLU A 15 -5.98 15.05 2.59
C GLU A 15 -4.58 14.58 2.30
N LYS A 16 -4.09 13.57 3.04
CA LYS A 16 -2.66 13.24 3.05
C LYS A 16 -2.37 11.74 3.01
N HIS A 17 -3.38 10.90 3.05
CA HIS A 17 -3.17 9.46 3.16
C HIS A 17 -3.48 8.79 1.84
N LEU A 18 -2.64 7.82 1.47
CA LEU A 18 -2.81 7.05 0.27
C LEU A 18 -3.20 5.63 0.64
N LYS A 19 -4.36 5.20 0.17
CA LYS A 19 -4.82 3.82 0.35
C LYS A 19 -4.54 3.03 -0.93
N LEU A 20 -3.96 1.85 -0.75
CA LEU A 20 -3.53 1.03 -1.88
C LEU A 20 -4.06 -0.39 -1.74
N VAL A 21 -4.28 -1.01 -2.88
CA VAL A 21 -4.40 -2.45 -3.01
C VAL A 21 -3.17 -2.94 -3.74
N LEU A 22 -2.44 -3.84 -3.11
CA LEU A 22 -1.11 -4.27 -3.55
C LEU A 22 -1.09 -5.76 -3.82
N LYS A 23 -0.32 -6.18 -4.79
CA LYS A 23 -0.03 -7.59 -5.06
C LYS A 23 1.45 -7.85 -4.95
N THR A 24 1.80 -9.07 -4.51
CA THR A 24 3.18 -9.53 -4.62
C THR A 24 3.60 -9.61 -6.09
N GLU A 25 4.90 -9.57 -6.36
CA GLU A 25 5.44 -9.62 -7.72
C GLU A 25 4.94 -10.83 -8.51
N CYS A 26 4.79 -11.98 -7.86
CA CYS A 26 4.28 -13.18 -8.51
C CYS A 26 2.75 -13.23 -8.60
N GLY A 27 2.06 -12.27 -8.00
CA GLY A 27 0.60 -12.22 -7.98
C GLY A 27 -0.07 -13.24 -7.06
N ALA A 28 0.72 -13.91 -6.20
CA ALA A 28 0.20 -14.98 -5.34
C ALA A 28 -0.62 -14.48 -4.17
N ALA A 29 -0.39 -13.24 -3.73
CA ALA A 29 -1.09 -12.66 -2.58
C ALA A 29 -1.41 -11.20 -2.84
N GLN A 30 -2.51 -10.75 -2.25
CA GLN A 30 -2.98 -9.37 -2.35
C GLN A 30 -3.18 -8.82 -0.95
N PHE A 31 -2.78 -7.57 -0.75
CA PHE A 31 -2.83 -6.90 0.55
C PHE A 31 -3.41 -5.51 0.43
N ASP A 32 -4.08 -5.08 1.49
CA ASP A 32 -4.42 -3.67 1.65
C ASP A 32 -3.23 -2.95 2.29
N GLY A 33 -2.95 -1.75 1.82
CA GLY A 33 -1.89 -0.93 2.37
C GLY A 33 -2.36 0.50 2.58
N ILE A 34 -1.75 1.18 3.53
CA ILE A 34 -1.98 2.60 3.76
C ILE A 34 -0.65 3.31 3.98
N ALA A 35 -0.43 4.39 3.25
CA ALA A 35 0.72 5.26 3.41
C ALA A 35 0.24 6.60 3.97
N PHE A 36 0.83 7.02 5.10
CA PHE A 36 0.46 8.26 5.78
C PHE A 36 1.33 9.41 5.30
N ASN A 37 0.73 10.60 5.20
CA ASN A 37 1.45 11.83 4.88
C ASN A 37 2.22 11.77 3.55
N VAL A 38 1.57 11.21 2.52
CA VAL A 38 2.18 11.17 1.19
C VAL A 38 2.19 12.55 0.56
N ASP A 39 3.11 12.75 -0.38
CA ASP A 39 3.16 13.96 -1.19
C ASP A 39 2.02 13.91 -2.22
N ARG A 40 1.08 14.82 -2.09
CA ARG A 40 -0.11 14.90 -2.97
C ARG A 40 0.23 15.23 -4.42
N GLU A 41 1.40 15.78 -4.66
CA GLU A 41 1.88 16.05 -6.02
C GLU A 41 2.40 14.79 -6.68
N LEU A 42 2.85 13.82 -5.89
CA LEU A 42 3.38 12.56 -6.38
C LEU A 42 2.35 11.42 -6.38
N TRP A 43 1.40 11.47 -5.46
CA TRP A 43 0.45 10.39 -5.25
C TRP A 43 -0.98 10.93 -5.11
N PRO A 44 -2.01 10.21 -5.60
CA PRO A 44 -1.90 8.96 -6.37
C PRO A 44 -1.33 9.21 -7.77
N ASN A 45 -0.63 8.20 -8.31
CA ASN A 45 -0.02 8.30 -9.62
C ASN A 45 -0.40 7.08 -10.46
N PRO A 46 -1.38 7.19 -11.36
CA PRO A 46 -1.87 6.04 -12.12
C PRO A 46 -0.86 5.49 -13.13
N THR A 47 0.22 6.21 -13.40
CA THR A 47 1.28 5.72 -14.28
C THR A 47 2.25 4.78 -13.57
N VAL A 48 2.25 4.79 -12.24
CA VAL A 48 3.10 3.92 -11.43
C VAL A 48 2.37 2.62 -11.16
N GLN A 49 2.87 1.52 -11.70
CA GLN A 49 2.27 0.20 -11.56
C GLN A 49 2.97 -0.66 -10.51
N ARG A 50 4.19 -0.32 -10.15
CA ARG A 50 5.01 -1.03 -9.17
C ARG A 50 5.64 -0.02 -8.23
N ALA A 51 5.72 -0.38 -6.97
CA ALA A 51 6.29 0.48 -5.95
C ALA A 51 7.20 -0.30 -5.02
N ASP A 52 8.27 0.37 -4.60
CA ASP A 52 9.17 -0.10 -3.57
C ASP A 52 8.68 0.46 -2.24
N LEU A 53 8.38 -0.42 -1.31
CA LEU A 53 7.75 -0.07 -0.05
C LEU A 53 8.63 -0.45 1.14
N ALA A 54 8.72 0.45 2.10
CA ALA A 54 9.11 0.11 3.47
C ALA A 54 7.84 0.10 4.32
N TYR A 55 7.58 -0.98 5.02
CA TYR A 55 6.29 -1.18 5.66
C TYR A 55 6.38 -2.02 6.93
N LYS A 56 5.33 -1.96 7.74
CA LYS A 56 5.10 -2.86 8.86
C LYS A 56 3.83 -3.66 8.60
N LEU A 57 3.79 -4.88 9.10
CA LEU A 57 2.58 -5.69 9.05
C LEU A 57 1.72 -5.40 10.28
N GLU A 58 0.44 -5.17 10.06
CA GLU A 58 -0.54 -5.02 11.11
C GLU A 58 -1.66 -6.02 10.89
N ALA A 59 -1.92 -6.85 11.89
CA ALA A 59 -3.03 -7.76 11.86
C ALA A 59 -4.24 -7.09 12.49
N ASN A 60 -5.34 -7.04 11.76
CA ASN A 60 -6.61 -6.51 12.24
C ASN A 60 -7.59 -7.67 12.40
N GLU A 61 -8.26 -7.69 13.54
CA GLU A 61 -9.31 -8.65 13.79
C GLU A 61 -10.64 -7.91 13.89
N PHE A 62 -11.59 -8.32 13.09
CA PHE A 62 -12.93 -7.73 13.09
C PHE A 62 -13.97 -8.83 12.85
N ARG A 63 -14.86 -9.01 13.82
CA ARG A 63 -15.92 -10.02 13.77
C ARG A 63 -15.43 -11.44 13.51
N GLY A 64 -14.31 -11.82 14.16
CA GLY A 64 -13.71 -13.14 14.01
C GLY A 64 -12.89 -13.33 12.73
N ARG A 65 -12.71 -12.28 11.92
CA ARG A 65 -11.86 -12.32 10.74
C ARG A 65 -10.55 -11.61 11.00
N GLU A 66 -9.47 -12.29 10.67
CA GLU A 66 -8.15 -11.67 10.65
C GLU A 66 -7.84 -11.17 9.24
N SER A 67 -7.36 -9.94 9.16
CA SER A 67 -6.82 -9.39 7.93
C SER A 67 -5.46 -8.77 8.21
N VAL A 68 -4.58 -8.81 7.22
CA VAL A 68 -3.26 -8.20 7.33
C VAL A 68 -3.25 -6.95 6.48
N GLN A 69 -2.82 -5.85 7.08
CA GLN A 69 -2.68 -4.57 6.43
C GLN A 69 -1.21 -4.13 6.47
N LEU A 70 -0.75 -3.52 5.38
CA LEU A 70 0.60 -2.96 5.32
C LEU A 70 0.55 -1.49 5.75
N LEU A 71 1.28 -1.15 6.81
CA LEU A 71 1.50 0.24 7.19
C LEU A 71 2.76 0.72 6.51
N ILE A 72 2.60 1.54 5.49
CA ILE A 72 3.68 1.96 4.61
C ILE A 72 4.34 3.22 5.18
N SER A 73 5.62 3.13 5.49
CA SER A 73 6.41 4.26 5.97
C SER A 73 7.18 4.96 4.85
N HIS A 74 7.40 4.27 3.74
CA HIS A 74 8.08 4.83 2.58
C HIS A 74 7.51 4.19 1.32
N ILE A 75 7.27 4.98 0.30
CA ILE A 75 6.79 4.52 -1.01
C ILE A 75 7.52 5.28 -2.11
N ALA A 76 8.03 4.54 -3.09
CA ALA A 76 8.70 5.11 -4.25
C ALA A 76 8.36 4.27 -5.49
N PRO A 77 8.30 4.88 -6.68
CA PRO A 77 8.15 4.11 -7.92
C PRO A 77 9.30 3.13 -8.10
N ALA A 78 8.97 1.94 -8.53
CA ALA A 78 9.97 0.90 -8.80
C ALA A 78 10.15 0.68 -10.30
#